data_1c8fd2d8817ca4e66b8df725dfde5e13
#
_entry.id   1c8fd2d8817ca4e66b8df725dfde5e13
#
_cell.length_a   1.000
_cell.length_b   1.000
_cell.length_c   1.000
_cell.angle_alpha   90.00
_cell.angle_beta   90.00
_cell.angle_gamma   90.00
#
_symmetry.space_group_name_H-M   'P 1'
#
loop_
_entity.id
_entity.type
_entity.pdbx_description
1 polymer ?
#
loop_
_entity_poly.entity_id
_entity_poly.type
_entity_poly.pdbx_seq_one_letter_code
_entity_poly.pdbx_strand_id
1 'polypeptide(L)'
;MAKAEERQELWGGETAKAVANFPVSGEPIPPPVARWLGRIKGAAAQVNAELGLLDAGRAERIAAAAARIADGALDDQFPIDVFQTGSGTSSNMNANEVIATLAGYDVHPNDDVNMGQSSNDVFPSAVHLAALDEIVNDLLPALEQLATSLEAKAREFDDVVKSGRTHWMDAVPVMLGQEFAGYAAQVRQGVEPGRGASSFASFSRP
;
A
#
# COMPACT_ATOMS: atom_id res chain seq x y z
N MET A 1 13.26 33.14 2.25
CA MET A 1 12.26 32.27 2.91
C MET A 1 11.06 32.20 1.99
N ALA A 2 10.91 31.11 1.23
CA ALA A 2 9.71 30.88 0.42
C ALA A 2 8.53 30.67 1.40
N LYS A 3 7.44 31.42 1.20
CA LYS A 3 6.17 31.15 1.87
C LYS A 3 5.79 29.72 1.53
N ALA A 4 5.63 28.84 2.55
CA ALA A 4 4.91 27.59 2.36
C ALA A 4 3.54 27.99 1.81
N GLU A 5 3.21 27.55 0.60
CA GLU A 5 1.84 27.60 0.11
C GLU A 5 1.00 26.83 1.13
N GLU A 6 0.02 27.50 1.74
CA GLU A 6 -0.98 26.86 2.59
C GLU A 6 -1.67 25.81 1.71
N ARG A 7 -1.30 24.54 1.86
CA ARG A 7 -1.98 23.45 1.17
C ARG A 7 -3.41 23.39 1.67
N GLN A 8 -4.35 23.46 0.77
CA GLN A 8 -5.76 23.36 1.07
C GLN A 8 -6.06 21.95 1.58
N GLU A 9 -6.61 21.83 2.79
CA GLU A 9 -7.14 20.60 3.32
C GLU A 9 -8.40 20.20 2.54
N LEU A 10 -8.39 18.99 1.99
CA LEU A 10 -9.50 18.44 1.21
C LEU A 10 -10.42 17.53 2.04
N TRP A 11 -10.00 17.15 3.22
CA TRP A 11 -10.77 16.36 4.17
C TRP A 11 -11.71 17.24 5.02
N GLY A 12 -12.73 16.62 5.62
CA GLY A 12 -13.79 17.31 6.36
C GLY A 12 -13.76 17.09 7.86
N GLY A 13 -14.92 17.29 8.49
CA GLY A 13 -15.06 17.29 9.94
C GLY A 13 -14.86 15.95 10.61
N GLU A 14 -15.15 14.83 9.97
CA GLU A 14 -14.94 13.51 10.58
C GLU A 14 -13.46 13.15 10.61
N THR A 15 -12.70 13.51 9.58
CA THR A 15 -11.24 13.39 9.59
C THR A 15 -10.61 14.29 10.65
N ALA A 16 -11.06 15.55 10.77
CA ALA A 16 -10.59 16.46 11.80
C ALA A 16 -10.80 15.91 13.23
N LYS A 17 -11.97 15.33 13.50
CA LYS A 17 -12.27 14.64 14.77
C LYS A 17 -11.34 13.45 15.01
N ALA A 18 -11.09 12.63 13.98
CA ALA A 18 -10.22 11.47 14.10
C ALA A 18 -8.77 11.87 14.41
N VAL A 19 -8.23 12.89 13.72
CA VAL A 19 -6.90 13.44 14.00
C VAL A 19 -6.81 13.95 15.44
N ALA A 20 -7.85 14.65 15.93
CA ALA A 20 -7.87 15.17 17.29
C ALA A 20 -8.01 14.05 18.37
N ASN A 21 -8.73 12.97 18.04
CA ASN A 21 -8.99 11.86 18.99
C ASN A 21 -7.85 10.85 19.08
N PHE A 22 -7.03 10.72 18.06
CA PHE A 22 -5.98 9.69 17.97
C PHE A 22 -4.56 10.27 17.75
N PRO A 23 -4.07 11.21 18.59
CA PRO A 23 -2.71 11.73 18.49
C PRO A 23 -1.73 10.77 19.17
N VAL A 24 -1.50 9.57 18.61
CA VAL A 24 -0.78 8.49 19.30
C VAL A 24 0.68 8.40 18.83
N SER A 25 0.93 8.10 17.56
CA SER A 25 2.29 7.90 17.04
C SER A 25 2.74 9.05 16.13
N GLY A 26 1.82 9.74 15.50
CA GLY A 26 2.09 10.69 14.43
C GLY A 26 2.40 10.02 13.09
N GLU A 27 2.28 8.69 13.00
CA GLU A 27 2.44 7.95 11.74
C GLU A 27 1.08 7.79 11.05
N PRO A 28 0.89 8.37 9.85
CA PRO A 28 -0.33 8.16 9.07
C PRO A 28 -0.37 6.74 8.48
N ILE A 29 -1.54 6.33 7.96
CA ILE A 29 -1.64 5.08 7.21
C ILE A 29 -0.66 5.09 6.02
N PRO A 30 -0.06 3.93 5.67
CA PRO A 30 0.83 3.85 4.52
C PRO A 30 0.17 4.35 3.23
N PRO A 31 0.85 5.19 2.42
CA PRO A 31 0.29 5.72 1.17
C PRO A 31 -0.33 4.68 0.23
N PRO A 32 0.26 3.48 0.04
CA PRO A 32 -0.37 2.45 -0.78
C PRO A 32 -1.79 2.07 -0.33
N VAL A 33 -2.06 2.07 0.98
CA VAL A 33 -3.40 1.77 1.50
C VAL A 33 -4.40 2.86 1.11
N ALA A 34 -4.02 4.14 1.23
CA ALA A 34 -4.85 5.26 0.80
C ALA A 34 -5.13 5.20 -0.72
N ARG A 35 -4.11 4.90 -1.52
CA ARG A 35 -4.23 4.75 -2.98
C ARG A 35 -5.19 3.62 -3.36
N TRP A 36 -5.14 2.50 -2.65
CA TRP A 36 -6.08 1.39 -2.87
C TRP A 36 -7.50 1.71 -2.39
N LEU A 37 -7.69 2.51 -1.34
CA LEU A 37 -9.00 3.06 -1.00
C LEU A 37 -9.56 3.88 -2.17
N GLY A 38 -8.74 4.72 -2.81
CA GLY A 38 -9.13 5.44 -4.02
C GLY A 38 -9.60 4.51 -5.13
N ARG A 39 -8.80 3.48 -5.48
CA ARG A 39 -9.16 2.51 -6.53
C ARG A 39 -10.48 1.80 -6.24
N ILE A 40 -10.69 1.32 -5.02
CA ILE A 40 -11.93 0.63 -4.61
C ILE A 40 -13.13 1.57 -4.76
N LYS A 41 -13.02 2.81 -4.29
CA LYS A 41 -14.13 3.78 -4.32
C LYS A 41 -14.46 4.22 -5.75
N GLY A 42 -13.46 4.41 -6.60
CA GLY A 42 -13.67 4.67 -8.02
C GLY A 42 -14.44 3.55 -8.72
N ALA A 43 -14.03 2.30 -8.49
CA ALA A 43 -14.72 1.12 -9.03
C ALA A 43 -16.15 0.97 -8.48
N ALA A 44 -16.34 1.20 -7.18
CA ALA A 44 -17.66 1.14 -6.56
C ALA A 44 -18.62 2.19 -7.15
N ALA A 45 -18.15 3.41 -7.39
CA ALA A 45 -18.97 4.46 -8.03
C ALA A 45 -19.43 4.07 -9.44
N GLN A 46 -18.53 3.47 -10.24
CA GLN A 46 -18.87 2.99 -11.58
C GLN A 46 -19.92 1.86 -11.53
N VAL A 47 -19.72 0.87 -10.67
CA VAL A 47 -20.68 -0.24 -10.50
C VAL A 47 -22.04 0.28 -10.01
N ASN A 48 -22.07 1.21 -9.05
CA ASN A 48 -23.32 1.79 -8.58
C ASN A 48 -24.07 2.58 -9.67
N ALA A 49 -23.34 3.23 -10.58
CA ALA A 49 -23.95 3.87 -11.74
C ALA A 49 -24.52 2.84 -12.74
N GLU A 50 -23.80 1.76 -13.03
CA GLU A 50 -24.26 0.67 -13.89
C GLU A 50 -25.53 0.00 -13.33
N LEU A 51 -25.63 -0.11 -12.02
CA LEU A 51 -26.81 -0.65 -11.33
C LEU A 51 -27.97 0.37 -11.25
N GLY A 52 -27.77 1.61 -11.69
CA GLY A 52 -28.77 2.69 -11.62
C GLY A 52 -29.01 3.22 -10.21
N LEU A 53 -28.11 2.96 -9.26
CA LEU A 53 -28.19 3.41 -7.87
C LEU A 53 -27.58 4.80 -7.66
N LEU A 54 -26.59 5.17 -8.48
CA LEU A 54 -25.89 6.44 -8.43
C LEU A 54 -26.05 7.17 -9.78
N ASP A 55 -26.26 8.49 -9.75
CA ASP A 55 -26.27 9.31 -10.95
C ASP A 55 -24.96 9.21 -11.72
N ALA A 56 -25.04 9.00 -13.03
CA ALA A 56 -23.85 8.76 -13.86
C ALA A 56 -22.85 9.93 -13.83
N GLY A 57 -23.34 11.18 -13.81
CA GLY A 57 -22.48 12.35 -13.73
C GLY A 57 -21.77 12.48 -12.37
N ARG A 58 -22.45 12.12 -11.28
CA ARG A 58 -21.80 12.04 -9.95
C ARG A 58 -20.76 10.92 -9.91
N ALA A 59 -21.09 9.75 -10.43
CA ALA A 59 -20.18 8.61 -10.48
C ALA A 59 -18.90 8.94 -11.26
N GLU A 60 -19.01 9.62 -12.39
CA GLU A 60 -17.85 10.06 -13.18
C GLU A 60 -16.95 11.02 -12.39
N ARG A 61 -17.54 12.01 -11.69
CA ARG A 61 -16.77 12.93 -10.86
C ARG A 61 -16.12 12.25 -9.65
N ILE A 62 -16.82 11.30 -9.00
CA ILE A 62 -16.28 10.49 -7.92
C ILE A 62 -15.12 9.64 -8.43
N ALA A 63 -15.27 8.96 -9.56
CA ALA A 63 -14.21 8.14 -10.15
C ALA A 63 -12.98 8.98 -10.53
N ALA A 64 -13.18 10.17 -11.11
CA ALA A 64 -12.07 11.08 -11.42
C ALA A 64 -11.34 11.59 -10.18
N ALA A 65 -12.06 11.92 -9.10
CA ALA A 65 -11.48 12.31 -7.82
C ALA A 65 -10.71 11.15 -7.17
N ALA A 66 -11.29 9.96 -7.18
CA ALA A 66 -10.71 8.73 -6.67
C ALA A 66 -9.43 8.34 -7.41
N ALA A 67 -9.36 8.53 -8.71
CA ALA A 67 -8.16 8.30 -9.52
C ALA A 67 -6.98 9.17 -9.06
N ARG A 68 -7.20 10.42 -8.65
CA ARG A 68 -6.14 11.29 -8.12
C ARG A 68 -5.54 10.76 -6.81
N ILE A 69 -6.35 10.10 -5.97
CA ILE A 69 -5.85 9.40 -4.79
C ILE A 69 -5.06 8.17 -5.22
N ALA A 70 -5.60 7.37 -6.14
CA ALA A 70 -4.97 6.16 -6.66
C ALA A 70 -3.59 6.42 -7.28
N ASP A 71 -3.41 7.57 -7.92
CA ASP A 71 -2.14 8.00 -8.55
C ASP A 71 -1.13 8.60 -7.56
N GLY A 72 -1.50 8.73 -6.27
CA GLY A 72 -0.63 9.26 -5.24
C GLY A 72 -0.50 10.80 -5.22
N ALA A 73 -1.30 11.50 -6.01
CA ALA A 73 -1.26 12.97 -6.06
C ALA A 73 -1.74 13.65 -4.77
N LEU A 74 -2.37 12.89 -3.87
CA LEU A 74 -3.04 13.35 -2.67
C LEU A 74 -2.61 12.58 -1.40
N ASP A 75 -1.43 11.98 -1.39
CA ASP A 75 -0.94 11.18 -0.25
C ASP A 75 -0.89 12.00 1.05
N ASP A 76 -0.65 13.32 0.95
CA ASP A 76 -0.62 14.26 2.07
C ASP A 76 -2.01 14.59 2.65
N GLN A 77 -3.09 14.13 2.04
CA GLN A 77 -4.46 14.34 2.51
C GLN A 77 -4.96 13.24 3.45
N PHE A 78 -4.08 12.35 3.91
CA PHE A 78 -4.40 11.22 4.79
C PHE A 78 -3.65 11.33 6.14
N PRO A 79 -4.01 12.29 7.01
CA PRO A 79 -3.26 12.60 8.22
C PRO A 79 -3.58 11.69 9.42
N ILE A 80 -4.53 10.75 9.31
CA ILE A 80 -5.02 9.95 10.43
C ILE A 80 -3.96 8.93 10.85
N ASP A 81 -3.67 8.90 12.16
CA ASP A 81 -2.72 7.96 12.78
C ASP A 81 -3.09 6.50 12.52
N VAL A 82 -2.08 5.64 12.36
CA VAL A 82 -2.28 4.19 12.21
C VAL A 82 -3.00 3.59 13.43
N PHE A 83 -2.81 4.14 14.63
CA PHE A 83 -3.52 3.77 15.85
C PHE A 83 -4.86 4.53 15.94
N GLN A 84 -5.82 4.08 15.17
CA GLN A 84 -7.17 4.63 15.07
C GLN A 84 -8.23 3.59 15.50
N THR A 85 -9.49 3.78 15.11
CA THR A 85 -10.55 2.77 15.33
C THR A 85 -10.16 1.44 14.66
N GLY A 86 -10.38 0.31 15.34
CA GLY A 86 -9.95 -1.01 14.87
C GLY A 86 -10.54 -1.47 13.53
N SER A 87 -11.68 -0.88 13.12
CA SER A 87 -12.31 -1.14 11.82
C SER A 87 -11.72 -0.30 10.66
N GLY A 88 -10.77 0.62 10.93
CA GLY A 88 -10.24 1.55 9.92
C GLY A 88 -11.27 2.55 9.38
N THR A 89 -12.39 2.72 10.11
CA THR A 89 -13.49 3.58 9.63
C THR A 89 -13.06 5.05 9.47
N SER A 90 -12.12 5.51 10.30
CA SER A 90 -11.61 6.88 10.21
C SER A 90 -10.90 7.12 8.88
N SER A 91 -10.02 6.23 8.45
CA SER A 91 -9.35 6.33 7.15
C SER A 91 -10.29 6.12 5.97
N ASN A 92 -11.28 5.22 6.10
CA ASN A 92 -12.31 5.08 5.08
C ASN A 92 -13.11 6.39 4.91
N MET A 93 -13.48 7.04 6.03
CA MET A 93 -14.20 8.31 5.99
C MET A 93 -13.32 9.44 5.44
N ASN A 94 -12.05 9.47 5.78
CA ASN A 94 -11.09 10.43 5.22
C ASN A 94 -11.06 10.34 3.67
N ALA A 95 -10.98 9.13 3.11
CA ALA A 95 -11.05 8.96 1.67
C ALA A 95 -12.40 9.45 1.09
N ASN A 96 -13.52 9.16 1.78
CA ASN A 96 -14.84 9.65 1.36
C ASN A 96 -14.90 11.18 1.31
N GLU A 97 -14.40 11.85 2.35
CA GLU A 97 -14.44 13.31 2.45
C GLU A 97 -13.56 13.98 1.40
N VAL A 98 -12.33 13.46 1.19
CA VAL A 98 -11.43 13.95 0.13
C VAL A 98 -12.06 13.81 -1.25
N ILE A 99 -12.63 12.65 -1.55
CA ILE A 99 -13.29 12.39 -2.84
C ILE A 99 -14.52 13.30 -3.00
N ALA A 100 -15.39 13.43 -1.99
CA ALA A 100 -16.57 14.25 -2.06
C ALA A 100 -16.22 15.73 -2.28
N THR A 101 -15.20 16.25 -1.58
CA THR A 101 -14.71 17.62 -1.75
C THR A 101 -14.28 17.89 -3.19
N LEU A 102 -13.57 16.94 -3.81
CA LEU A 102 -13.09 17.07 -5.19
C LEU A 102 -14.19 16.85 -6.23
N ALA A 103 -15.15 15.97 -5.93
CA ALA A 103 -16.25 15.64 -6.86
C ALA A 103 -17.33 16.74 -6.94
N GLY A 104 -17.44 17.60 -5.91
CA GLY A 104 -18.33 18.77 -5.92
C GLY A 104 -19.35 18.79 -4.77
N TYR A 105 -19.93 19.96 -4.55
CA TYR A 105 -20.80 20.27 -3.41
C TYR A 105 -22.10 19.42 -3.32
N ASP A 106 -22.51 18.79 -4.41
CA ASP A 106 -23.69 17.93 -4.52
C ASP A 106 -23.37 16.45 -4.30
N VAL A 107 -22.11 16.12 -3.95
CA VAL A 107 -21.66 14.76 -3.65
C VAL A 107 -21.48 14.59 -2.15
N HIS A 108 -22.20 13.64 -1.55
CA HIS A 108 -22.14 13.36 -0.14
C HIS A 108 -21.16 12.21 0.17
N PRO A 109 -20.26 12.36 1.17
CA PRO A 109 -19.22 11.35 1.47
C PRO A 109 -19.80 9.98 1.87
N ASN A 110 -20.93 9.93 2.60
CA ASN A 110 -21.55 8.67 2.99
C ASN A 110 -22.54 8.15 1.94
N ASP A 111 -23.42 9.03 1.44
CA ASP A 111 -24.55 8.57 0.65
C ASP A 111 -24.16 8.26 -0.80
N ASP A 112 -23.19 9.01 -1.36
CA ASP A 112 -22.71 8.81 -2.72
C ASP A 112 -21.39 8.06 -2.79
N VAL A 113 -20.32 8.56 -2.11
CA VAL A 113 -18.97 7.97 -2.21
C VAL A 113 -18.87 6.61 -1.51
N ASN A 114 -19.57 6.44 -0.38
CA ASN A 114 -19.56 5.20 0.40
C ASN A 114 -20.76 4.28 0.08
N MET A 115 -21.55 4.59 -0.93
CA MET A 115 -22.74 3.83 -1.30
C MET A 115 -22.43 2.34 -1.48
N GLY A 116 -23.18 1.47 -0.77
CA GLY A 116 -23.03 0.02 -0.83
C GLY A 116 -21.76 -0.55 -0.17
N GLN A 117 -21.03 0.27 0.61
CA GLN A 117 -19.76 -0.11 1.21
C GLN A 117 -19.83 -0.10 2.74
N SER A 118 -19.08 -1.04 3.36
CA SER A 118 -18.78 -1.03 4.79
C SER A 118 -17.29 -0.83 5.00
N SER A 119 -16.90 0.01 5.97
CA SER A 119 -15.49 0.17 6.36
C SER A 119 -14.86 -1.14 6.85
N ASN A 120 -15.66 -2.03 7.46
CA ASN A 120 -15.21 -3.35 7.92
C ASN A 120 -14.78 -4.29 6.78
N ASP A 121 -15.16 -4.00 5.55
CA ASP A 121 -14.78 -4.72 4.34
C ASP A 121 -13.76 -3.92 3.51
N VAL A 122 -14.09 -2.69 3.17
CA VAL A 122 -13.30 -1.85 2.25
C VAL A 122 -11.89 -1.59 2.79
N PHE A 123 -11.75 -1.28 4.09
CA PHE A 123 -10.45 -0.97 4.66
C PHE A 123 -9.51 -2.18 4.70
N PRO A 124 -9.88 -3.36 5.24
CA PRO A 124 -9.02 -4.54 5.18
C PRO A 124 -8.76 -5.00 3.75
N SER A 125 -9.72 -4.86 2.84
CA SER A 125 -9.51 -5.15 1.42
C SER A 125 -8.43 -4.24 0.82
N ALA A 126 -8.45 -2.93 1.12
CA ALA A 126 -7.43 -1.99 0.69
C ALA A 126 -6.03 -2.36 1.25
N VAL A 127 -5.95 -2.78 2.52
CA VAL A 127 -4.70 -3.24 3.13
C VAL A 127 -4.14 -4.47 2.43
N HIS A 128 -4.98 -5.48 2.15
CA HIS A 128 -4.55 -6.70 1.46
C HIS A 128 -4.11 -6.42 0.02
N LEU A 129 -4.87 -5.59 -0.71
CA LEU A 129 -4.53 -5.24 -2.09
C LEU A 129 -3.26 -4.39 -2.16
N ALA A 130 -3.08 -3.44 -1.24
CA ALA A 130 -1.86 -2.66 -1.13
C ALA A 130 -0.64 -3.56 -0.84
N ALA A 131 -0.75 -4.45 0.15
CA ALA A 131 0.33 -5.38 0.47
C ALA A 131 0.69 -6.29 -0.72
N LEU A 132 -0.31 -6.80 -1.43
CA LEU A 132 -0.09 -7.64 -2.61
C LEU A 132 0.60 -6.86 -3.75
N ASP A 133 0.16 -5.64 -4.00
CA ASP A 133 0.72 -4.76 -5.03
C ASP A 133 2.22 -4.48 -4.76
N GLU A 134 2.55 -4.07 -3.53
CA GLU A 134 3.93 -3.81 -3.10
C GLU A 134 4.81 -5.07 -3.10
N ILE A 135 4.26 -6.23 -2.70
CA ILE A 135 4.99 -7.49 -2.77
C ILE A 135 5.35 -7.85 -4.22
N VAL A 136 4.38 -7.75 -5.12
CA VAL A 136 4.57 -8.20 -6.51
C VAL A 136 5.45 -7.25 -7.31
N ASN A 137 5.25 -5.95 -7.14
CA ASN A 137 5.88 -4.95 -8.00
C ASN A 137 7.22 -4.43 -7.46
N ASP A 138 7.46 -4.52 -6.15
CA ASP A 138 8.66 -3.97 -5.51
C ASP A 138 9.47 -5.04 -4.77
N LEU A 139 8.86 -5.76 -3.81
CA LEU A 139 9.60 -6.68 -2.96
C LEU A 139 10.19 -7.87 -3.74
N LEU A 140 9.38 -8.54 -4.57
CA LEU A 140 9.86 -9.71 -5.32
C LEU A 140 10.97 -9.35 -6.31
N PRO A 141 10.88 -8.29 -7.13
CA PRO A 141 11.98 -7.85 -7.98
C PRO A 141 13.25 -7.51 -7.20
N ALA A 142 13.11 -6.82 -6.05
CA ALA A 142 14.26 -6.48 -5.19
C ALA A 142 14.95 -7.72 -4.62
N LEU A 143 14.18 -8.71 -4.15
CA LEU A 143 14.72 -9.98 -3.67
C LEU A 143 15.41 -10.79 -4.78
N GLU A 144 14.86 -10.81 -5.98
CA GLU A 144 15.49 -11.46 -7.13
C GLU A 144 16.81 -10.79 -7.51
N GLN A 145 16.87 -9.47 -7.49
CA GLN A 145 18.10 -8.72 -7.72
C GLN A 145 19.14 -9.02 -6.63
N LEU A 146 18.73 -9.05 -5.36
CA LEU A 146 19.61 -9.40 -4.25
C LEU A 146 20.17 -10.83 -4.40
N ALA A 147 19.31 -11.82 -4.69
CA ALA A 147 19.75 -13.21 -4.89
C ALA A 147 20.77 -13.31 -6.03
N THR A 148 20.49 -12.65 -7.17
CA THR A 148 21.41 -12.63 -8.32
C THR A 148 22.77 -12.00 -7.98
N SER A 149 22.77 -10.92 -7.20
CA SER A 149 23.99 -10.26 -6.75
C SER A 149 24.81 -11.16 -5.80
N LEU A 150 24.13 -11.85 -4.88
CA LEU A 150 24.75 -12.82 -3.97
C LEU A 150 25.33 -14.03 -4.73
N GLU A 151 24.63 -14.55 -5.74
CA GLU A 151 25.11 -15.62 -6.60
C GLU A 151 26.36 -15.19 -7.41
N ALA A 152 26.40 -13.94 -7.86
CA ALA A 152 27.57 -13.39 -8.54
C ALA A 152 28.76 -13.33 -7.60
N LYS A 153 28.56 -12.88 -6.36
CA LYS A 153 29.60 -12.86 -5.33
C LYS A 153 30.02 -14.27 -4.88
N ALA A 154 29.09 -15.22 -4.86
CA ALA A 154 29.43 -16.63 -4.59
C ALA A 154 30.43 -17.17 -5.61
N ARG A 155 30.24 -16.88 -6.91
CA ARG A 155 31.18 -17.28 -7.97
C ARG A 155 32.50 -16.50 -7.92
N GLU A 156 32.46 -15.20 -7.60
CA GLU A 156 33.66 -14.36 -7.49
C GLU A 156 34.59 -14.84 -6.35
N PHE A 157 34.02 -15.35 -5.27
CA PHE A 157 34.75 -15.75 -4.07
C PHE A 157 34.88 -17.29 -3.89
N ASP A 158 34.70 -18.05 -4.95
CA ASP A 158 34.70 -19.52 -4.90
C ASP A 158 36.06 -20.10 -4.52
N ASP A 159 37.16 -19.39 -4.76
CA ASP A 159 38.53 -19.75 -4.44
C ASP A 159 39.08 -19.05 -3.17
N VAL A 160 38.30 -18.20 -2.52
CA VAL A 160 38.72 -17.47 -1.34
C VAL A 160 38.50 -18.30 -0.08
N VAL A 161 39.61 -18.87 0.47
CA VAL A 161 39.55 -19.65 1.68
C VAL A 161 39.41 -18.76 2.91
N LYS A 162 38.50 -19.12 3.82
CA LYS A 162 38.29 -18.47 5.11
C LYS A 162 38.06 -19.48 6.21
N SER A 163 38.18 -19.04 7.48
CA SER A 163 37.73 -19.84 8.62
C SER A 163 36.21 -19.88 8.68
N GLY A 164 35.61 -21.06 8.69
CA GLY A 164 34.24 -21.26 9.15
C GLY A 164 34.13 -20.94 10.62
N ARG A 165 32.94 -20.51 11.09
CA ARG A 165 32.73 -20.14 12.50
C ARG A 165 31.49 -20.77 13.08
N THR A 166 31.63 -21.27 14.30
CA THR A 166 30.55 -21.79 15.14
C THR A 166 30.91 -21.58 16.62
N HIS A 167 29.93 -21.45 17.47
CA HIS A 167 30.15 -21.24 18.92
C HIS A 167 31.14 -20.09 19.25
N TRP A 168 31.15 -19.02 18.43
CA TRP A 168 32.10 -17.89 18.56
C TRP A 168 33.55 -18.25 18.39
N MET A 169 33.86 -19.40 17.79
CA MET A 169 35.20 -19.92 17.56
C MET A 169 35.41 -20.27 16.09
N ASP A 170 36.68 -20.33 15.69
CA ASP A 170 37.05 -20.82 14.38
C ASP A 170 36.75 -22.33 14.28
N ALA A 171 36.21 -22.72 13.13
CA ALA A 171 35.89 -24.10 12.77
C ALA A 171 36.72 -24.52 11.54
N VAL A 172 36.19 -25.42 10.72
CA VAL A 172 36.84 -25.91 9.51
C VAL A 172 37.01 -24.82 8.45
N PRO A 173 38.04 -24.89 7.59
CA PRO A 173 38.15 -24.03 6.42
C PRO A 173 36.93 -24.20 5.51
N VAL A 174 36.42 -23.07 5.02
CA VAL A 174 35.35 -23.00 4.04
C VAL A 174 35.70 -21.97 2.96
N MET A 175 35.04 -22.02 1.80
CA MET A 175 35.17 -20.98 0.83
C MET A 175 34.21 -19.83 1.13
N LEU A 176 34.64 -18.59 0.97
CA LEU A 176 33.80 -17.42 1.16
C LEU A 176 32.59 -17.46 0.20
N GLY A 177 32.78 -17.99 -1.01
CA GLY A 177 31.71 -18.20 -1.98
C GLY A 177 30.58 -19.10 -1.46
N GLN A 178 30.89 -20.09 -0.61
CA GLN A 178 29.86 -20.96 0.00
C GLN A 178 28.94 -20.19 0.95
N GLU A 179 29.44 -19.20 1.68
CA GLU A 179 28.59 -18.33 2.53
C GLU A 179 27.63 -17.50 1.66
N PHE A 180 28.14 -16.86 0.60
CA PHE A 180 27.28 -16.08 -0.32
C PHE A 180 26.27 -16.97 -1.04
N ALA A 181 26.64 -18.19 -1.43
CA ALA A 181 25.70 -19.15 -2.01
C ALA A 181 24.59 -19.54 -1.01
N GLY A 182 24.93 -19.71 0.26
CA GLY A 182 23.95 -19.97 1.33
C GLY A 182 22.96 -18.81 1.49
N TYR A 183 23.43 -17.57 1.49
CA TYR A 183 22.56 -16.38 1.55
C TYR A 183 21.67 -16.27 0.32
N ALA A 184 22.21 -16.49 -0.88
CA ALA A 184 21.43 -16.51 -2.12
C ALA A 184 20.31 -17.55 -2.07
N ALA A 185 20.61 -18.76 -1.59
CA ALA A 185 19.62 -19.84 -1.48
C ALA A 185 18.49 -19.46 -0.50
N GLN A 186 18.81 -18.83 0.64
CA GLN A 186 17.79 -18.37 1.59
C GLN A 186 16.89 -17.30 0.99
N VAL A 187 17.46 -16.31 0.26
CA VAL A 187 16.68 -15.29 -0.43
C VAL A 187 15.76 -15.91 -1.50
N ARG A 188 16.29 -16.85 -2.30
CA ARG A 188 15.48 -17.59 -3.30
C ARG A 188 14.30 -18.33 -2.68
N GLN A 189 14.52 -19.00 -1.53
CA GLN A 189 13.44 -19.67 -0.80
C GLN A 189 12.39 -18.68 -0.30
N GLY A 190 12.74 -17.45 0.03
CA GLY A 190 11.82 -16.38 0.40
C GLY A 190 10.98 -15.85 -0.76
N VAL A 191 11.47 -15.95 -2.01
CA VAL A 191 10.74 -15.52 -3.22
C VAL A 191 9.61 -16.49 -3.60
N GLU A 192 9.79 -17.80 -3.38
CA GLU A 192 8.84 -18.84 -3.78
C GLU A 192 7.40 -18.62 -3.24
N PRO A 193 7.19 -18.38 -1.91
CA PRO A 193 5.85 -18.12 -1.38
C PRO A 193 5.22 -16.84 -1.94
N GLY A 194 6.04 -15.80 -2.20
CA GLY A 194 5.57 -14.54 -2.78
C GLY A 194 5.04 -14.73 -4.20
N ARG A 195 5.66 -15.59 -5.01
CA ARG A 195 5.15 -15.94 -6.35
C ARG A 195 3.82 -16.70 -6.28
N GLY A 196 3.62 -17.56 -5.28
CA GLY A 196 2.33 -18.20 -5.03
C GLY A 196 1.21 -17.19 -4.76
N ALA A 197 1.48 -16.14 -3.99
CA ALA A 197 0.54 -15.05 -3.74
C ALA A 197 0.21 -14.25 -5.01
N SER A 198 1.14 -14.11 -5.95
CA SER A 198 0.93 -13.37 -7.21
C SER A 198 -0.10 -14.00 -8.15
N SER A 199 -0.42 -15.28 -7.99
CA SER A 199 -1.49 -15.92 -8.75
C SER A 199 -2.87 -15.32 -8.45
N PHE A 200 -3.06 -14.72 -7.27
CA PHE A 200 -4.25 -13.95 -6.93
C PHE A 200 -4.26 -12.54 -7.55
N ALA A 201 -3.09 -11.98 -7.87
CA ALA A 201 -2.97 -10.64 -8.46
C ALA A 201 -3.40 -10.59 -9.93
N SER A 202 -3.47 -11.72 -10.63
CA SER A 202 -3.94 -11.77 -12.03
C SER A 202 -5.42 -11.39 -12.20
N PHE A 203 -6.20 -11.36 -11.10
CA PHE A 203 -7.57 -10.89 -11.07
C PHE A 203 -7.71 -9.35 -10.92
N SER A 204 -6.63 -8.63 -10.65
CA SER A 204 -6.66 -7.20 -10.30
C SER A 204 -6.10 -6.27 -11.38
N ARG A 205 -5.77 -6.76 -12.57
CA ARG A 205 -5.39 -5.91 -13.70
C ARG A 205 -6.60 -5.71 -14.63
N PRO A 206 -7.00 -4.45 -14.87
CA PRO A 206 -8.00 -4.13 -15.89
C PRO A 206 -7.54 -4.51 -17.29
#